data_6f4be8ce2e1db35f1373fc617125a2ca
#
_entry.id   6f4be8ce2e1db35f1373fc617125a2ca
#
_cell.length_a   1.000
_cell.length_b   1.000
_cell.length_c   1.000
_cell.angle_alpha   90.00
_cell.angle_beta   90.00
_cell.angle_gamma   90.00
#
_symmetry.space_group_name_H-M   'P 1'
#
loop_
_entity.id
_entity.type
_entity.pdbx_description
1 polymer ?
#
loop_
_entity_poly.entity_id
_entity_poly.type
_entity_poly.pdbx_seq_one_letter_code
_entity_poly.pdbx_strand_id
1 'polypeptide(L)'
;MYRRVVGVMGRSGRFGSGEGGAMKVLHVSDLHIGKRVNGISMLDDQRYILRQILDIAEKRQVSVLLIAGDVYDKASPSAEAVTVFDAFLTDAVAAGLRVLAIPGNHDSAERIAYAQGLLEKQGVCLPPVYAGEVERVELEDEHGPVEFWLLPFLKPGDVRRFFPDEEIGDDYSAALRAVLGACAIDQGKRNIVLSHQLVTAYGTAPDRADDEIKLGGMDNVDVSVYDAFDYVALGHVHRPQRVGRDTVRYSGSPLKYSFSEARYGKSVALIELGEKKPSDDVGECVSFELIPLVPLHDVREVRGTLADVLAMGTAHDASQDYLHITLSDEHPQLDAMAKIHEVFPNAMMLDYDNVTVLIDRPQTQLTADPDSMDTLDLFSVFYESQVGNSLDDEQRNFAHKLIAKVEDSAAKGPDGQEEGAQ
;
A
#
# COMPACT_ATOMS: atom_id res chain seq x y z
N MET A 1 -29.59 -33.22 5.69
CA MET A 1 -28.79 -34.41 5.36
C MET A 1 -28.62 -34.45 3.84
N TYR A 2 -27.64 -33.72 3.33
CA TYR A 2 -27.12 -33.87 1.98
C TYR A 2 -25.67 -33.38 2.03
N ARG A 3 -24.75 -34.27 2.43
CA ARG A 3 -23.31 -34.11 2.14
C ARG A 3 -23.15 -34.29 0.64
N ARG A 4 -23.05 -33.20 -0.10
CA ARG A 4 -22.44 -33.22 -1.42
C ARG A 4 -20.93 -33.24 -1.19
N VAL A 5 -20.34 -34.41 -1.32
CA VAL A 5 -18.90 -34.56 -1.58
C VAL A 5 -18.70 -34.00 -2.98
N VAL A 6 -18.36 -32.71 -3.06
CA VAL A 6 -17.85 -32.10 -4.30
C VAL A 6 -16.37 -32.47 -4.33
N GLY A 7 -16.03 -33.36 -5.24
CA GLY A 7 -14.66 -33.76 -5.45
C GLY A 7 -13.81 -32.55 -5.81
N VAL A 8 -12.72 -32.38 -5.07
CA VAL A 8 -11.65 -31.43 -5.35
C VAL A 8 -11.13 -31.74 -6.75
N MET A 9 -11.55 -30.99 -7.77
CA MET A 9 -10.91 -31.02 -9.09
C MET A 9 -9.59 -30.25 -8.98
N GLY A 10 -8.54 -30.93 -8.50
CA GLY A 10 -7.16 -30.47 -8.69
C GLY A 10 -6.88 -30.43 -10.19
N ARG A 11 -6.78 -29.24 -10.73
CA ARG A 11 -6.41 -29.03 -12.13
C ARG A 11 -4.89 -29.05 -12.25
N SER A 12 -4.30 -30.21 -12.60
CA SER A 12 -2.89 -30.32 -12.94
C SER A 12 -2.68 -29.84 -14.37
N GLY A 13 -2.16 -28.62 -14.51
CA GLY A 13 -1.64 -28.13 -15.79
C GLY A 13 -0.16 -28.50 -15.90
N ARG A 14 0.20 -29.56 -16.65
CA ARG A 14 1.59 -29.75 -17.06
C ARG A 14 1.90 -28.76 -18.16
N PHE A 15 2.54 -27.68 -17.78
CA PHE A 15 3.24 -26.78 -18.70
C PHE A 15 4.73 -27.07 -18.57
N GLY A 16 5.39 -27.29 -19.72
CA GLY A 16 6.78 -27.70 -19.73
C GLY A 16 7.65 -26.70 -18.97
N SER A 17 8.34 -27.21 -17.95
CA SER A 17 9.48 -26.56 -17.34
C SER A 17 10.50 -26.25 -18.44
N GLY A 18 10.95 -25.00 -18.55
CA GLY A 18 12.24 -24.72 -19.19
C GLY A 18 13.30 -25.62 -18.54
N GLU A 19 14.31 -26.00 -19.30
CA GLU A 19 15.39 -26.95 -18.99
C GLU A 19 15.69 -27.10 -17.49
N GLY A 20 15.58 -28.33 -16.97
CA GLY A 20 15.60 -28.80 -15.59
C GLY A 20 16.40 -27.95 -14.61
N GLY A 21 15.72 -27.42 -13.59
CA GLY A 21 16.28 -26.66 -12.49
C GLY A 21 15.23 -26.44 -11.41
N ALA A 22 15.69 -26.03 -10.22
CA ALA A 22 14.83 -25.64 -9.10
C ALA A 22 13.92 -24.46 -9.50
N MET A 23 12.64 -24.52 -9.08
CA MET A 23 11.68 -23.45 -9.39
C MET A 23 12.07 -22.15 -8.72
N LYS A 24 12.16 -21.07 -9.53
CA LYS A 24 12.37 -19.70 -9.06
C LYS A 24 11.09 -18.93 -9.15
N VAL A 25 10.73 -18.31 -8.04
CA VAL A 25 9.48 -17.59 -7.84
C VAL A 25 9.80 -16.14 -7.45
N LEU A 26 9.17 -15.19 -8.10
CA LEU A 26 9.28 -13.77 -7.75
C LEU A 26 8.01 -13.32 -7.04
N HIS A 27 8.13 -12.79 -5.83
CA HIS A 27 7.00 -12.32 -5.03
C HIS A 27 6.97 -10.81 -5.00
N VAL A 28 5.85 -10.25 -5.44
CA VAL A 28 5.48 -8.83 -5.38
C VAL A 28 4.08 -8.68 -4.79
N SER A 29 3.75 -7.50 -4.27
CA SER A 29 2.42 -7.16 -3.76
C SER A 29 2.18 -5.67 -3.83
N ASP A 30 0.98 -5.22 -3.51
CA ASP A 30 0.64 -3.82 -3.27
C ASP A 30 1.08 -2.92 -4.44
N LEU A 31 0.72 -3.32 -5.68
CA LEU A 31 1.06 -2.58 -6.89
C LEU A 31 0.32 -1.25 -6.94
N HIS A 32 -0.89 -1.20 -6.40
CA HIS A 32 -1.75 -0.01 -6.34
C HIS A 32 -1.79 0.77 -7.67
N ILE A 33 -1.92 0.05 -8.79
CA ILE A 33 -1.91 0.67 -10.12
C ILE A 33 -3.03 1.72 -10.22
N GLY A 34 -2.65 2.93 -10.63
CA GLY A 34 -3.54 4.09 -10.66
C GLY A 34 -3.50 4.97 -9.41
N LYS A 35 -2.60 4.68 -8.46
CA LYS A 35 -2.36 5.51 -7.27
C LYS A 35 -2.02 6.94 -7.64
N ARG A 36 -2.53 7.86 -6.85
CA ARG A 36 -2.12 9.28 -6.88
C ARG A 36 -1.58 9.66 -5.51
N VAL A 37 -0.43 10.28 -5.47
CA VAL A 37 0.20 10.80 -4.25
C VAL A 37 0.16 12.32 -4.32
N ASN A 38 -0.46 12.97 -3.34
CA ASN A 38 -0.66 14.42 -3.30
C ASN A 38 -1.18 15.02 -4.61
N GLY A 39 -2.09 14.30 -5.29
CA GLY A 39 -2.67 14.74 -6.55
C GLY A 39 -1.85 14.41 -7.81
N ILE A 40 -0.61 13.96 -7.68
CA ILE A 40 0.24 13.55 -8.82
C ILE A 40 -0.02 12.07 -9.14
N SER A 41 -0.17 11.76 -10.44
CA SER A 41 -0.36 10.38 -10.90
C SER A 41 0.94 9.61 -10.88
N MET A 42 0.93 8.40 -10.30
CA MET A 42 2.09 7.51 -10.25
C MET A 42 2.18 6.56 -11.46
N LEU A 43 1.31 6.68 -12.46
CA LEU A 43 1.21 5.68 -13.53
C LEU A 43 2.50 5.51 -14.34
N ASP A 44 3.27 6.57 -14.57
CA ASP A 44 4.52 6.47 -15.32
C ASP A 44 5.61 5.78 -14.50
N ASP A 45 5.70 6.10 -13.19
CA ASP A 45 6.55 5.39 -12.25
C ASP A 45 6.16 3.92 -12.13
N GLN A 46 4.86 3.64 -12.13
CA GLN A 46 4.34 2.28 -12.09
C GLN A 46 4.68 1.48 -13.35
N ARG A 47 4.56 2.07 -14.53
CA ARG A 47 5.02 1.43 -15.78
C ARG A 47 6.52 1.12 -15.74
N TYR A 48 7.30 2.06 -15.25
CA TYR A 48 8.75 1.91 -15.13
C TYR A 48 9.13 0.77 -14.18
N ILE A 49 8.55 0.75 -12.98
CA ILE A 49 8.89 -0.26 -11.98
C ILE A 49 8.40 -1.66 -12.36
N LEU A 50 7.22 -1.76 -12.98
CA LEU A 50 6.70 -3.04 -13.48
C LEU A 50 7.61 -3.63 -14.57
N ARG A 51 8.17 -2.80 -15.46
CA ARG A 51 9.18 -3.24 -16.43
C ARG A 51 10.45 -3.72 -15.74
N GLN A 52 10.93 -3.01 -14.71
CA GLN A 52 12.10 -3.45 -13.95
C GLN A 52 11.87 -4.81 -13.26
N ILE A 53 10.65 -5.08 -12.77
CA ILE A 53 10.27 -6.38 -12.21
C ILE A 53 10.37 -7.48 -13.26
N LEU A 54 9.91 -7.25 -14.50
CA LEU A 54 10.05 -8.21 -15.61
C LEU A 54 11.51 -8.41 -16.01
N ASP A 55 12.31 -7.34 -16.08
CA ASP A 55 13.75 -7.42 -16.35
C ASP A 55 14.49 -8.26 -15.30
N ILE A 56 14.10 -8.13 -14.03
CA ILE A 56 14.63 -8.96 -12.94
C ILE A 56 14.21 -10.43 -13.15
N ALA A 57 12.94 -10.67 -13.46
CA ALA A 57 12.43 -12.02 -13.70
C ALA A 57 13.18 -12.72 -14.84
N GLU A 58 13.40 -12.03 -15.95
CA GLU A 58 14.17 -12.57 -17.08
C GLU A 58 15.62 -12.84 -16.70
N LYS A 59 16.34 -11.86 -16.14
CA LYS A 59 17.75 -11.99 -15.74
C LYS A 59 17.99 -13.12 -14.72
N ARG A 60 17.03 -13.35 -13.85
CA ARG A 60 17.11 -14.38 -12.79
C ARG A 60 16.51 -15.72 -13.22
N GLN A 61 15.95 -15.81 -14.42
CA GLN A 61 15.29 -17.01 -14.95
C GLN A 61 14.14 -17.46 -14.04
N VAL A 62 13.30 -16.52 -13.64
CA VAL A 62 12.09 -16.75 -12.85
C VAL A 62 11.08 -17.52 -13.71
N SER A 63 10.40 -18.49 -13.13
CA SER A 63 9.33 -19.24 -13.79
C SER A 63 7.93 -18.83 -13.32
N VAL A 64 7.81 -18.33 -12.08
CA VAL A 64 6.53 -17.97 -11.47
C VAL A 64 6.59 -16.58 -10.86
N LEU A 65 5.61 -15.73 -11.22
CA LEU A 65 5.40 -14.41 -10.62
C LEU A 65 4.18 -14.48 -9.69
N LEU A 66 4.37 -14.17 -8.41
CA LEU A 66 3.30 -14.05 -7.41
C LEU A 66 2.96 -12.58 -7.20
N ILE A 67 1.66 -12.25 -7.25
CA ILE A 67 1.14 -10.92 -6.93
C ILE A 67 0.18 -11.07 -5.74
N ALA A 68 0.67 -10.74 -4.54
CA ALA A 68 -0.04 -10.99 -3.30
C ALA A 68 -1.01 -9.85 -2.92
N GLY A 69 -1.92 -9.48 -3.83
CA GLY A 69 -3.02 -8.54 -3.59
C GLY A 69 -2.70 -7.07 -3.88
N ASP A 70 -3.73 -6.26 -3.79
CA ASP A 70 -3.77 -4.82 -4.07
C ASP A 70 -3.12 -4.47 -5.42
N VAL A 71 -3.69 -5.11 -6.47
CA VAL A 71 -3.31 -4.85 -7.86
C VAL A 71 -3.62 -3.42 -8.23
N TYR A 72 -4.82 -2.96 -7.91
CA TYR A 72 -5.29 -1.60 -8.17
C TYR A 72 -5.40 -0.78 -6.89
N ASP A 73 -5.25 0.53 -7.01
CA ASP A 73 -5.45 1.47 -5.88
C ASP A 73 -6.91 1.52 -5.39
N LYS A 74 -7.86 1.18 -6.28
CA LYS A 74 -9.30 1.25 -5.97
C LYS A 74 -10.05 0.10 -6.63
N ALA A 75 -11.12 -0.35 -5.99
CA ALA A 75 -12.03 -1.36 -6.51
C ALA A 75 -12.64 -1.00 -7.88
N SER A 76 -12.63 0.28 -8.26
CA SER A 76 -13.03 0.79 -9.57
C SER A 76 -11.87 1.54 -10.21
N PRO A 77 -10.90 0.82 -10.83
CA PRO A 77 -9.72 1.42 -11.43
C PRO A 77 -10.07 2.29 -12.66
N SER A 78 -9.21 3.25 -12.99
CA SER A 78 -9.33 3.99 -14.23
C SER A 78 -8.99 3.13 -15.45
N ALA A 79 -9.43 3.54 -16.63
CA ALA A 79 -9.12 2.81 -17.87
C ALA A 79 -7.60 2.72 -18.12
N GLU A 80 -6.86 3.77 -17.78
CA GLU A 80 -5.41 3.79 -17.91
C GLU A 80 -4.75 2.77 -16.95
N ALA A 81 -5.25 2.66 -15.71
CA ALA A 81 -4.74 1.67 -14.76
C ALA A 81 -4.99 0.24 -15.26
N VAL A 82 -6.17 -0.04 -15.82
CA VAL A 82 -6.48 -1.34 -16.43
C VAL A 82 -5.53 -1.63 -17.59
N THR A 83 -5.27 -0.64 -18.47
CA THR A 83 -4.33 -0.79 -19.59
C THR A 83 -2.90 -1.07 -19.14
N VAL A 84 -2.46 -0.47 -18.03
CA VAL A 84 -1.11 -0.73 -17.46
C VAL A 84 -0.99 -2.17 -16.96
N PHE A 85 -2.01 -2.67 -16.25
CA PHE A 85 -1.98 -4.04 -15.74
C PHE A 85 -2.11 -5.07 -16.86
N ASP A 86 -2.96 -4.82 -17.85
CA ASP A 86 -3.10 -5.67 -19.04
C ASP A 86 -1.76 -5.81 -19.81
N ALA A 87 -1.08 -4.68 -20.04
CA ALA A 87 0.25 -4.70 -20.67
C ALA A 87 1.27 -5.48 -19.84
N PHE A 88 1.28 -5.29 -18.51
CA PHE A 88 2.18 -6.02 -17.62
C PHE A 88 1.94 -7.54 -17.66
N LEU A 89 0.68 -7.98 -17.61
CA LEU A 89 0.34 -9.40 -17.73
C LEU A 89 0.72 -9.97 -19.10
N THR A 90 0.47 -9.21 -20.16
CA THR A 90 0.83 -9.60 -21.53
C THR A 90 2.34 -9.80 -21.68
N ASP A 91 3.13 -8.83 -21.20
CA ASP A 91 4.59 -8.89 -21.23
C ASP A 91 5.13 -10.03 -20.35
N ALA A 92 4.54 -10.27 -19.17
CA ALA A 92 4.90 -11.37 -18.28
C ALA A 92 4.67 -12.74 -18.96
N VAL A 93 3.53 -12.93 -19.60
CA VAL A 93 3.20 -14.16 -20.35
C VAL A 93 4.13 -14.32 -21.55
N ALA A 94 4.42 -13.24 -22.27
CA ALA A 94 5.34 -13.26 -23.41
C ALA A 94 6.79 -13.61 -22.99
N ALA A 95 7.18 -13.23 -21.75
CA ALA A 95 8.45 -13.65 -21.13
C ALA A 95 8.45 -15.10 -20.61
N GLY A 96 7.35 -15.83 -20.75
CA GLY A 96 7.22 -17.22 -20.31
C GLY A 96 6.90 -17.40 -18.82
N LEU A 97 6.54 -16.33 -18.12
CA LEU A 97 6.19 -16.39 -16.70
C LEU A 97 4.80 -16.99 -16.49
N ARG A 98 4.68 -17.84 -15.47
CA ARG A 98 3.40 -18.18 -14.87
C ARG A 98 3.04 -17.09 -13.85
N VAL A 99 1.88 -16.46 -13.99
CA VAL A 99 1.44 -15.41 -13.07
C VAL A 99 0.34 -15.96 -12.15
N LEU A 100 0.55 -15.87 -10.85
CA LEU A 100 -0.44 -16.22 -9.83
C LEU A 100 -0.73 -14.95 -9.03
N ALA A 101 -1.97 -14.46 -9.09
CA ALA A 101 -2.34 -13.23 -8.40
C ALA A 101 -3.62 -13.40 -7.61
N ILE A 102 -3.69 -12.75 -6.46
CA ILE A 102 -4.91 -12.67 -5.63
C ILE A 102 -5.41 -11.25 -5.52
N PRO A 103 -6.69 -10.99 -5.31
CA PRO A 103 -7.18 -9.68 -4.94
C PRO A 103 -6.83 -9.35 -3.49
N GLY A 104 -6.49 -8.06 -3.24
CA GLY A 104 -6.35 -7.50 -1.91
C GLY A 104 -7.60 -6.78 -1.43
N ASN A 105 -7.47 -5.94 -0.40
CA ASN A 105 -8.61 -5.22 0.17
C ASN A 105 -9.01 -3.95 -0.62
N HIS A 106 -8.13 -3.43 -1.47
CA HIS A 106 -8.43 -2.33 -2.39
C HIS A 106 -9.08 -2.81 -3.69
N ASP A 107 -8.89 -4.07 -4.05
CA ASP A 107 -9.41 -4.65 -5.28
C ASP A 107 -10.89 -5.02 -5.18
N SER A 108 -11.57 -5.12 -6.35
CA SER A 108 -12.81 -5.88 -6.48
C SER A 108 -12.47 -7.31 -6.94
N ALA A 109 -12.77 -8.30 -6.08
CA ALA A 109 -12.53 -9.70 -6.40
C ALA A 109 -13.22 -10.12 -7.72
N GLU A 110 -14.43 -9.59 -8.00
CA GLU A 110 -15.17 -9.88 -9.23
C GLU A 110 -14.47 -9.34 -10.48
N ARG A 111 -13.82 -8.17 -10.37
CA ARG A 111 -13.09 -7.55 -11.48
C ARG A 111 -11.75 -8.22 -11.72
N ILE A 112 -11.04 -8.59 -10.66
CA ILE A 112 -9.80 -9.38 -10.78
C ILE A 112 -10.11 -10.75 -11.38
N ALA A 113 -11.18 -11.42 -10.95
CA ALA A 113 -11.60 -12.72 -11.49
C ALA A 113 -12.17 -12.65 -12.93
N TYR A 114 -12.31 -11.45 -13.52
CA TYR A 114 -12.85 -11.31 -14.88
C TYR A 114 -12.00 -12.08 -15.89
N ALA A 115 -12.67 -12.87 -16.71
CA ALA A 115 -12.07 -13.72 -17.76
C ALA A 115 -11.04 -14.76 -17.25
N GLN A 116 -11.01 -15.07 -15.93
CA GLN A 116 -10.05 -15.99 -15.32
C GLN A 116 -9.87 -17.31 -16.09
N GLY A 117 -10.97 -17.93 -16.56
CA GLY A 117 -10.88 -19.21 -17.29
C GLY A 117 -10.27 -19.10 -18.69
N LEU A 118 -10.18 -17.88 -19.27
CA LEU A 118 -9.43 -17.63 -20.50
C LEU A 118 -7.96 -17.34 -20.19
N LEU A 119 -7.70 -16.54 -19.16
CA LEU A 119 -6.37 -16.15 -18.71
C LEU A 119 -5.57 -17.35 -18.19
N GLU A 120 -6.21 -18.26 -17.49
CA GLU A 120 -5.59 -19.50 -16.99
C GLU A 120 -4.92 -20.30 -18.12
N LYS A 121 -5.56 -20.37 -19.29
CA LYS A 121 -5.02 -21.06 -20.48
C LYS A 121 -3.75 -20.39 -21.04
N GLN A 122 -3.56 -19.12 -20.72
CA GLN A 122 -2.39 -18.35 -21.11
C GLN A 122 -1.32 -18.29 -19.99
N GLY A 123 -1.57 -18.95 -18.85
CA GLY A 123 -0.61 -18.97 -17.75
C GLY A 123 -0.85 -17.95 -16.65
N VAL A 124 -1.97 -17.24 -16.67
CA VAL A 124 -2.35 -16.29 -15.61
C VAL A 124 -3.47 -16.91 -14.78
N CYS A 125 -3.18 -17.25 -13.52
CA CYS A 125 -4.15 -17.84 -12.59
C CYS A 125 -4.61 -16.75 -11.62
N LEU A 126 -5.90 -16.46 -11.67
CA LEU A 126 -6.62 -15.56 -10.78
C LEU A 126 -7.68 -16.39 -10.05
N PRO A 127 -7.81 -16.31 -8.72
CA PRO A 127 -8.83 -17.07 -8.02
C PRO A 127 -10.23 -16.54 -8.38
N PRO A 128 -11.25 -17.40 -8.39
CA PRO A 128 -12.62 -16.94 -8.41
C PRO A 128 -12.96 -16.15 -7.13
N VAL A 129 -14.09 -15.44 -7.15
CA VAL A 129 -14.63 -14.86 -5.91
C VAL A 129 -14.81 -15.98 -4.89
N TYR A 130 -14.31 -15.77 -3.66
CA TYR A 130 -14.34 -16.79 -2.61
C TYR A 130 -15.76 -17.33 -2.37
N ALA A 131 -15.88 -18.62 -2.47
CA ALA A 131 -17.14 -19.38 -2.34
C ALA A 131 -17.03 -20.56 -1.35
N GLY A 132 -16.16 -20.45 -0.35
CA GLY A 132 -15.93 -21.47 0.68
C GLY A 132 -14.72 -22.38 0.42
N GLU A 133 -14.07 -22.23 -0.73
CA GLU A 133 -12.88 -23.02 -1.11
C GLU A 133 -11.75 -22.07 -1.53
N VAL A 134 -10.50 -22.45 -1.22
CA VAL A 134 -9.29 -21.75 -1.67
C VAL A 134 -8.82 -22.39 -2.97
N GLU A 135 -8.59 -21.57 -4.01
CA GLU A 135 -8.07 -22.06 -5.28
C GLU A 135 -6.64 -22.57 -5.10
N ARG A 136 -6.36 -23.75 -5.69
CA ARG A 136 -5.06 -24.39 -5.63
C ARG A 136 -4.50 -24.62 -7.04
N VAL A 137 -3.27 -24.18 -7.27
CA VAL A 137 -2.51 -24.42 -8.51
C VAL A 137 -1.32 -25.31 -8.18
N GLU A 138 -1.20 -26.43 -8.89
CA GLU A 138 -0.05 -27.33 -8.78
C GLU A 138 0.86 -27.12 -10.00
N LEU A 139 2.14 -26.84 -9.74
CA LEU A 139 3.21 -26.78 -10.72
C LEU A 139 4.28 -27.80 -10.35
N GLU A 140 5.16 -28.13 -11.29
CA GLU A 140 6.17 -29.17 -11.10
C GLU A 140 7.54 -28.68 -11.61
N ASP A 141 8.61 -28.98 -10.88
CA ASP A 141 9.99 -28.81 -11.29
C ASP A 141 10.80 -30.10 -11.08
N GLU A 142 12.12 -30.06 -11.19
CA GLU A 142 12.98 -31.26 -11.02
C GLU A 142 12.88 -31.90 -9.63
N HIS A 143 12.45 -31.18 -8.61
CA HIS A 143 12.26 -31.63 -7.24
C HIS A 143 10.81 -32.07 -6.96
N GLY A 144 9.95 -32.17 -7.98
CA GLY A 144 8.56 -32.62 -7.90
C GLY A 144 7.54 -31.52 -7.77
N PRO A 145 6.34 -31.80 -7.22
CA PRO A 145 5.24 -30.85 -7.20
C PRO A 145 5.42 -29.71 -6.18
N VAL A 146 4.93 -28.54 -6.56
CA VAL A 146 4.75 -27.37 -5.70
C VAL A 146 3.28 -26.98 -5.73
N GLU A 147 2.64 -26.87 -4.59
CA GLU A 147 1.26 -26.43 -4.45
C GLU A 147 1.22 -24.95 -4.05
N PHE A 148 0.54 -24.15 -4.88
CA PHE A 148 0.28 -22.74 -4.64
C PHE A 148 -1.18 -22.57 -4.23
N TRP A 149 -1.41 -21.96 -3.07
CA TRP A 149 -2.71 -21.70 -2.50
C TRP A 149 -3.04 -20.21 -2.62
N LEU A 150 -4.08 -19.89 -3.39
CA LEU A 150 -4.45 -18.50 -3.71
C LEU A 150 -5.53 -18.01 -2.75
N LEU A 151 -5.12 -17.53 -1.56
CA LEU A 151 -6.00 -17.06 -0.51
C LEU A 151 -6.22 -15.53 -0.67
N PRO A 152 -7.37 -15.07 -1.19
CA PRO A 152 -7.66 -13.66 -1.34
C PRO A 152 -7.82 -12.95 0.02
N PHE A 153 -7.90 -11.63 0.00
CA PHE A 153 -8.32 -10.88 1.20
C PHE A 153 -9.72 -11.34 1.63
N LEU A 154 -9.86 -11.75 2.89
CA LEU A 154 -11.12 -12.21 3.46
C LEU A 154 -11.39 -11.52 4.80
N LYS A 155 -12.63 -11.11 4.99
CA LYS A 155 -13.15 -10.67 6.29
C LYS A 155 -13.87 -11.83 6.98
N PRO A 156 -13.97 -11.86 8.30
CA PRO A 156 -14.72 -12.90 9.02
C PRO A 156 -16.16 -13.08 8.49
N GLY A 157 -16.81 -11.97 8.09
CA GLY A 157 -18.16 -12.00 7.49
C GLY A 157 -18.24 -12.78 6.17
N ASP A 158 -17.16 -12.81 5.39
CA ASP A 158 -17.11 -13.53 4.11
C ASP A 158 -16.97 -15.03 4.32
N VAL A 159 -16.40 -15.43 5.48
CA VAL A 159 -16.10 -16.82 5.83
C VAL A 159 -17.26 -17.49 6.58
N ARG A 160 -17.86 -16.82 7.56
CA ARG A 160 -18.90 -17.37 8.44
C ARG A 160 -20.05 -18.10 7.71
N ARG A 161 -20.42 -17.59 6.54
CA ARG A 161 -21.52 -18.20 5.74
C ARG A 161 -21.20 -19.61 5.23
N PHE A 162 -19.92 -19.96 5.13
CA PHE A 162 -19.46 -21.26 4.65
C PHE A 162 -19.07 -22.22 5.78
N PHE A 163 -18.86 -21.67 7.00
CA PHE A 163 -18.44 -22.41 8.18
C PHE A 163 -19.40 -22.13 9.35
N PRO A 164 -20.69 -22.50 9.24
CA PRO A 164 -21.71 -22.16 10.23
C PRO A 164 -21.51 -22.86 11.59
N ASP A 165 -20.74 -23.94 11.63
CA ASP A 165 -20.46 -24.73 12.83
C ASP A 165 -19.21 -24.20 13.59
N GLU A 166 -18.47 -23.22 13.03
CA GLU A 166 -17.26 -22.65 13.62
C GLU A 166 -17.56 -21.34 14.34
N GLU A 167 -16.99 -21.15 15.53
CA GLU A 167 -17.11 -19.92 16.31
C GLU A 167 -16.13 -18.83 15.80
N ILE A 168 -16.40 -18.27 14.64
CA ILE A 168 -15.52 -17.28 13.99
C ILE A 168 -15.68 -15.89 14.62
N GLY A 169 -16.91 -15.46 14.92
CA GLY A 169 -17.17 -14.10 15.38
C GLY A 169 -16.63 -13.04 14.40
N ASP A 170 -15.92 -12.04 14.92
CA ASP A 170 -15.21 -11.01 14.16
C ASP A 170 -13.68 -11.24 14.18
N ASP A 171 -13.22 -12.43 14.57
CA ASP A 171 -11.82 -12.81 14.66
C ASP A 171 -11.30 -13.27 13.28
N TYR A 172 -10.37 -12.52 12.73
CA TYR A 172 -9.71 -12.83 11.46
C TYR A 172 -8.85 -14.09 11.52
N SER A 173 -8.18 -14.33 12.66
CA SER A 173 -7.40 -15.57 12.86
C SER A 173 -8.29 -16.81 12.89
N ALA A 174 -9.43 -16.74 13.57
CA ALA A 174 -10.42 -17.83 13.60
C ALA A 174 -10.99 -18.09 12.20
N ALA A 175 -11.32 -17.02 11.47
CA ALA A 175 -11.80 -17.12 10.08
C ALA A 175 -10.79 -17.84 9.17
N LEU A 176 -9.53 -17.42 9.19
CA LEU A 176 -8.53 -18.03 8.32
C LEU A 176 -8.14 -19.46 8.79
N ARG A 177 -8.16 -19.76 10.10
CA ARG A 177 -7.99 -21.13 10.58
C ARG A 177 -9.08 -22.05 10.04
N ALA A 178 -10.34 -21.61 10.03
CA ALA A 178 -11.43 -22.39 9.46
C ALA A 178 -11.21 -22.64 7.95
N VAL A 179 -10.83 -21.58 7.20
CA VAL A 179 -10.57 -21.68 5.75
C VAL A 179 -9.40 -22.61 5.44
N LEU A 180 -8.24 -22.38 6.06
CA LEU A 180 -7.03 -23.17 5.79
C LEU A 180 -7.09 -24.57 6.40
N GLY A 181 -7.83 -24.74 7.52
CA GLY A 181 -8.10 -26.06 8.11
C GLY A 181 -8.98 -26.96 7.24
N ALA A 182 -9.79 -26.37 6.34
CA ALA A 182 -10.56 -27.11 5.34
C ALA A 182 -9.74 -27.49 4.10
N CYS A 183 -8.54 -26.89 3.92
CA CYS A 183 -7.65 -27.22 2.84
C CYS A 183 -6.94 -28.55 3.10
N ALA A 184 -6.94 -29.44 2.11
CA ALA A 184 -6.21 -30.72 2.19
C ALA A 184 -4.71 -30.51 1.85
N ILE A 185 -3.98 -29.83 2.75
CA ILE A 185 -2.57 -29.50 2.56
C ILE A 185 -1.72 -30.75 2.81
N ASP A 186 -1.04 -31.21 1.77
CA ASP A 186 -0.07 -32.32 1.85
C ASP A 186 1.30 -31.77 2.26
N GLN A 187 1.67 -31.92 3.52
CA GLN A 187 2.96 -31.46 4.04
C GLN A 187 4.17 -32.21 3.45
N GLY A 188 3.98 -33.34 2.78
CA GLY A 188 5.02 -33.99 2.02
C GLY A 188 5.40 -33.27 0.72
N LYS A 189 4.56 -32.35 0.27
CA LYS A 189 4.82 -31.47 -0.88
C LYS A 189 5.34 -30.11 -0.43
N ARG A 190 5.90 -29.36 -1.37
CA ARG A 190 6.26 -27.95 -1.17
C ARG A 190 5.00 -27.09 -1.29
N ASN A 191 4.67 -26.36 -0.24
CA ASN A 191 3.44 -25.57 -0.15
C ASN A 191 3.74 -24.08 -0.03
N ILE A 192 3.19 -23.30 -0.94
CA ILE A 192 3.24 -21.84 -0.92
C ILE A 192 1.83 -21.28 -0.81
N VAL A 193 1.59 -20.32 0.06
CA VAL A 193 0.33 -19.58 0.10
C VAL A 193 0.55 -18.09 -0.22
N LEU A 194 -0.29 -17.56 -1.10
CA LEU A 194 -0.45 -16.12 -1.26
C LEU A 194 -1.55 -15.66 -0.32
N SER A 195 -1.32 -14.61 0.44
CA SER A 195 -2.33 -14.05 1.34
C SER A 195 -2.17 -12.54 1.43
N HIS A 196 -3.30 -11.83 1.57
CA HIS A 196 -3.31 -10.37 1.70
C HIS A 196 -4.00 -9.99 3.00
N GLN A 197 -3.26 -10.07 4.11
CA GLN A 197 -3.80 -9.87 5.47
C GLN A 197 -2.78 -9.15 6.36
N LEU A 198 -3.27 -8.45 7.38
CA LEU A 198 -2.41 -7.95 8.44
C LEU A 198 -2.01 -9.11 9.36
N VAL A 199 -0.78 -9.57 9.28
CA VAL A 199 -0.28 -10.70 10.05
C VAL A 199 0.60 -10.22 11.20
N THR A 200 0.35 -10.73 12.40
CA THR A 200 1.10 -10.44 13.62
C THR A 200 1.82 -11.69 14.13
N ALA A 201 2.99 -11.51 14.73
CA ALA A 201 3.73 -12.60 15.34
C ALA A 201 3.90 -12.34 16.84
N TYR A 202 3.48 -13.28 17.68
CA TYR A 202 3.63 -13.21 19.13
C TYR A 202 3.11 -11.90 19.73
N GLY A 203 2.01 -11.39 19.21
CA GLY A 203 1.40 -10.12 19.64
C GLY A 203 2.10 -8.86 19.14
N THR A 204 3.14 -9.00 18.30
CA THR A 204 3.85 -7.88 17.70
C THR A 204 3.31 -7.63 16.28
N ALA A 205 2.83 -6.42 16.02
CA ALA A 205 2.43 -6.01 14.69
C ALA A 205 3.66 -5.69 13.82
N PRO A 206 3.56 -5.87 12.49
CA PRO A 206 4.61 -5.43 11.56
C PRO A 206 4.73 -3.90 11.57
N ASP A 207 5.90 -3.40 11.17
CA ASP A 207 6.10 -1.97 10.95
C ASP A 207 5.27 -1.52 9.73
N ARG A 208 4.48 -0.47 9.91
CA ARG A 208 3.59 0.08 8.89
C ARG A 208 3.84 1.57 8.68
N ALA A 209 3.55 2.07 7.50
CA ALA A 209 3.48 3.49 7.23
C ALA A 209 2.27 4.12 7.95
N ASP A 210 2.32 5.42 8.24
CA ASP A 210 1.27 6.09 9.03
C ASP A 210 -0.11 6.02 8.34
N ASP A 211 -0.14 6.01 7.02
CA ASP A 211 -1.36 5.91 6.21
C ASP A 211 -1.95 4.48 6.14
N GLU A 212 -1.19 3.46 6.54
CA GLU A 212 -1.65 2.07 6.65
C GLU A 212 -2.28 1.77 8.02
N ILE A 213 -2.16 2.68 9.00
CA ILE A 213 -2.67 2.47 10.35
C ILE A 213 -4.16 2.78 10.40
N LYS A 214 -5.00 1.74 10.49
CA LYS A 214 -6.42 1.90 10.78
C LYS A 214 -6.65 1.93 12.28
N LEU A 215 -7.42 2.91 12.75
CA LEU A 215 -7.91 2.96 14.13
C LEU A 215 -8.83 1.76 14.38
N GLY A 216 -8.43 0.84 15.30
CA GLY A 216 -9.28 -0.25 15.71
C GLY A 216 -8.63 -1.63 15.83
N GLY A 217 -7.53 -1.93 15.20
CA GLY A 217 -6.64 -3.08 15.46
C GLY A 217 -7.25 -4.48 15.54
N MET A 218 -8.46 -4.70 15.01
CA MET A 218 -9.18 -5.99 15.10
C MET A 218 -9.00 -6.86 13.85
N ASP A 219 -8.26 -6.40 12.85
CA ASP A 219 -8.08 -7.06 11.55
C ASP A 219 -6.81 -7.91 11.45
N ASN A 220 -6.14 -8.17 12.58
CA ASN A 220 -4.91 -8.94 12.61
C ASN A 220 -5.12 -10.44 12.60
N VAL A 221 -4.25 -11.13 11.88
CA VAL A 221 -4.16 -12.59 11.81
C VAL A 221 -2.90 -13.04 12.53
N ASP A 222 -3.00 -14.04 13.40
CA ASP A 222 -1.84 -14.63 14.04
C ASP A 222 -1.04 -15.48 13.04
N VAL A 223 0.28 -15.33 13.03
CA VAL A 223 1.19 -16.01 12.09
C VAL A 223 1.06 -17.53 12.11
N SER A 224 0.67 -18.13 13.24
CA SER A 224 0.49 -19.58 13.38
C SER A 224 -0.58 -20.18 12.44
N VAL A 225 -1.46 -19.34 11.89
CA VAL A 225 -2.43 -19.75 10.87
C VAL A 225 -1.73 -20.34 9.63
N TYR A 226 -0.48 -19.93 9.39
CA TYR A 226 0.31 -20.32 8.21
C TYR A 226 1.37 -21.38 8.48
N ASP A 227 1.33 -22.07 9.63
CA ASP A 227 2.37 -23.04 10.02
C ASP A 227 2.54 -24.24 9.06
N ALA A 228 1.52 -24.52 8.25
CA ALA A 228 1.55 -25.62 7.28
C ALA A 228 2.30 -25.31 5.97
N PHE A 229 2.69 -24.06 5.73
CA PHE A 229 3.23 -23.60 4.46
C PHE A 229 4.74 -23.36 4.52
N ASP A 230 5.47 -23.83 3.51
CA ASP A 230 6.92 -23.63 3.41
C ASP A 230 7.28 -22.15 3.16
N TYR A 231 6.46 -21.46 2.33
CA TYR A 231 6.57 -20.03 2.10
C TYR A 231 5.21 -19.35 2.14
N VAL A 232 5.15 -18.18 2.76
CA VAL A 232 3.94 -17.35 2.82
C VAL A 232 4.23 -16.01 2.15
N ALA A 233 3.63 -15.82 0.98
CA ALA A 233 3.73 -14.60 0.21
C ALA A 233 2.66 -13.61 0.68
N LEU A 234 3.04 -12.66 1.55
CA LEU A 234 2.14 -11.67 2.14
C LEU A 234 2.13 -10.36 1.35
N GLY A 235 0.94 -9.78 1.15
CA GLY A 235 0.69 -8.39 0.82
C GLY A 235 -0.09 -7.69 1.93
N HIS A 236 -0.41 -6.42 1.75
CA HIS A 236 -1.11 -5.51 2.66
C HIS A 236 -0.20 -4.51 3.38
N VAL A 237 1.03 -4.86 3.70
CA VAL A 237 1.98 -3.96 4.36
C VAL A 237 3.06 -3.54 3.37
N HIS A 238 3.23 -2.24 3.16
CA HIS A 238 4.10 -1.68 2.11
C HIS A 238 5.58 -1.77 2.42
N ARG A 239 5.96 -2.06 3.68
CA ARG A 239 7.36 -2.26 4.06
C ARG A 239 7.78 -3.72 3.90
N PRO A 240 8.83 -4.02 3.09
CA PRO A 240 9.38 -5.37 3.02
C PRO A 240 9.88 -5.83 4.39
N GLN A 241 9.32 -6.91 4.93
CA GLN A 241 9.70 -7.44 6.24
C GLN A 241 9.23 -8.87 6.44
N ARG A 242 9.83 -9.58 7.40
CA ARG A 242 9.38 -10.89 7.86
C ARG A 242 8.38 -10.78 9.00
N VAL A 243 7.59 -11.83 9.18
CA VAL A 243 6.67 -11.99 10.32
C VAL A 243 6.93 -13.36 10.98
N GLY A 244 7.46 -13.36 12.19
CA GLY A 244 7.88 -14.60 12.87
C GLY A 244 9.09 -15.24 12.21
N ARG A 245 8.89 -16.21 11.32
CA ARG A 245 9.98 -16.90 10.60
C ARG A 245 10.31 -16.21 9.26
N ASP A 246 11.50 -16.48 8.74
CA ASP A 246 12.02 -15.80 7.54
C ASP A 246 11.23 -16.08 6.26
N THR A 247 10.56 -17.22 6.18
CA THR A 247 9.76 -17.64 5.02
C THR A 247 8.30 -17.16 5.07
N VAL A 248 7.91 -16.37 6.08
CA VAL A 248 6.64 -15.63 6.12
C VAL A 248 6.96 -14.14 5.95
N ARG A 249 6.64 -13.57 4.78
CA ARG A 249 7.16 -12.26 4.42
C ARG A 249 6.15 -11.39 3.69
N TYR A 250 6.17 -10.10 4.01
CA TYR A 250 5.69 -9.05 3.13
C TYR A 250 6.76 -8.72 2.09
N SER A 251 6.41 -8.71 0.80
CA SER A 251 7.28 -8.15 -0.24
C SER A 251 7.33 -6.64 -0.18
N GLY A 252 6.28 -6.03 0.33
CA GLY A 252 6.05 -4.60 0.32
C GLY A 252 5.60 -4.08 -1.06
N SER A 253 5.18 -2.82 -1.11
CA SER A 253 4.86 -2.16 -2.37
C SER A 253 6.12 -1.90 -3.19
N PRO A 254 6.05 -1.93 -4.53
CA PRO A 254 7.24 -1.73 -5.40
C PRO A 254 7.70 -0.27 -5.43
N LEU A 255 6.84 0.67 -5.09
CA LEU A 255 7.11 2.10 -5.00
C LEU A 255 6.72 2.63 -3.62
N LYS A 256 7.28 3.77 -3.24
CA LYS A 256 6.85 4.52 -2.06
C LYS A 256 5.57 5.31 -2.42
N TYR A 257 4.52 5.09 -1.69
CA TYR A 257 3.20 5.71 -1.92
C TYR A 257 2.84 6.77 -0.89
N SER A 258 3.72 7.01 0.07
CA SER A 258 3.60 8.12 1.02
C SER A 258 4.99 8.60 1.50
N PHE A 259 5.04 9.80 2.09
CA PHE A 259 6.28 10.32 2.67
C PHE A 259 6.69 9.59 3.95
N SER A 260 5.78 8.95 4.65
CA SER A 260 6.12 8.06 5.78
C SER A 260 6.97 6.86 5.34
N GLU A 261 6.94 6.52 4.05
CA GLU A 261 7.77 5.47 3.46
C GLU A 261 9.13 5.98 2.94
N ALA A 262 9.42 7.29 3.02
CA ALA A 262 10.62 7.91 2.43
C ALA A 262 11.92 7.20 2.84
N ARG A 263 11.96 6.61 4.05
CA ARG A 263 13.14 5.95 4.62
C ARG A 263 13.24 4.46 4.31
N TYR A 264 12.25 3.89 3.60
CA TYR A 264 12.20 2.45 3.32
C TYR A 264 12.81 2.15 1.94
N GLY A 265 13.71 1.15 1.90
CA GLY A 265 14.10 0.55 0.64
C GLY A 265 12.98 -0.34 0.08
N LYS A 266 12.72 -0.27 -1.21
CA LYS A 266 11.77 -1.13 -1.91
C LYS A 266 12.50 -2.28 -2.58
N SER A 267 11.89 -3.46 -2.58
CA SER A 267 12.50 -4.67 -3.14
C SER A 267 11.43 -5.66 -3.59
N VAL A 268 11.86 -6.63 -4.40
CA VAL A 268 11.10 -7.86 -4.66
C VAL A 268 11.78 -9.03 -3.98
N ALA A 269 11.01 -10.04 -3.59
CA ALA A 269 11.58 -11.26 -3.01
C ALA A 269 11.70 -12.32 -4.12
N LEU A 270 12.93 -12.72 -4.41
CA LEU A 270 13.24 -13.88 -5.25
C LEU A 270 13.35 -15.11 -4.36
N ILE A 271 12.52 -16.11 -4.60
CA ILE A 271 12.46 -17.37 -3.86
C ILE A 271 12.98 -18.48 -4.77
N GLU A 272 13.81 -19.35 -4.25
CA GLU A 272 14.25 -20.58 -4.91
C GLU A 272 13.82 -21.78 -4.06
N LEU A 273 13.14 -22.74 -4.71
CA LEU A 273 12.54 -23.90 -4.06
C LEU A 273 13.44 -25.13 -4.29
N GLY A 274 14.14 -25.56 -3.25
CA GLY A 274 14.91 -26.80 -3.26
C GLY A 274 14.05 -28.05 -3.05
N GLU A 275 14.71 -29.20 -2.99
CA GLU A 275 14.10 -30.48 -2.64
C GLU A 275 13.60 -30.46 -1.19
N LYS A 276 12.38 -30.90 -0.96
CA LYS A 276 11.82 -31.09 0.39
C LYS A 276 11.99 -32.52 0.82
N LYS A 277 12.72 -32.74 1.93
CA LYS A 277 12.94 -34.07 2.51
C LYS A 277 11.95 -34.33 3.64
N PRO A 278 11.61 -35.59 3.92
CA PRO A 278 10.67 -35.93 5.00
C PRO A 278 11.15 -35.51 6.41
N SER A 279 12.44 -35.25 6.57
CA SER A 279 13.05 -34.79 7.84
C SER A 279 13.12 -33.28 7.97
N ASP A 280 12.79 -32.54 6.92
CA ASP A 280 12.95 -31.08 6.88
C ASP A 280 11.85 -30.39 7.70
N ASP A 281 12.24 -29.37 8.45
CA ASP A 281 11.27 -28.46 9.05
C ASP A 281 10.59 -27.60 7.96
N VAL A 282 9.44 -27.06 8.30
CA VAL A 282 8.67 -26.21 7.37
C VAL A 282 9.50 -25.01 6.94
N GLY A 283 9.67 -24.85 5.64
CA GLY A 283 10.43 -23.78 5.02
C GLY A 283 11.93 -24.02 4.83
N GLU A 284 12.49 -25.15 5.29
CA GLU A 284 13.92 -25.48 5.07
C GLU A 284 14.26 -25.66 3.59
N CYS A 285 13.30 -26.10 2.76
CA CYS A 285 13.47 -26.21 1.30
C CYS A 285 13.42 -24.84 0.58
N VAL A 286 13.27 -23.73 1.28
CA VAL A 286 13.10 -22.38 0.70
C VAL A 286 14.32 -21.53 0.99
N SER A 287 14.95 -21.00 -0.05
CA SER A 287 15.88 -19.89 0.04
C SER A 287 15.30 -18.65 -0.62
N PHE A 288 15.72 -17.45 -0.20
CA PHE A 288 15.25 -16.20 -0.80
C PHE A 288 16.33 -15.13 -0.83
N GLU A 289 16.20 -14.20 -1.78
CA GLU A 289 17.02 -13.01 -1.93
C GLU A 289 16.08 -11.79 -2.08
N LEU A 290 16.39 -10.69 -1.41
CA LEU A 290 15.70 -9.41 -1.63
C LEU A 290 16.46 -8.62 -2.68
N ILE A 291 15.84 -8.38 -3.84
CA ILE A 291 16.43 -7.63 -4.94
C ILE A 291 15.90 -6.19 -4.87
N PRO A 292 16.76 -5.19 -4.66
CA PRO A 292 16.33 -3.80 -4.58
C PRO A 292 15.67 -3.33 -5.87
N LEU A 293 14.62 -2.52 -5.72
CA LEU A 293 13.99 -1.78 -6.80
C LEU A 293 14.49 -0.34 -6.81
N VAL A 294 14.74 0.19 -8.00
CA VAL A 294 15.17 1.58 -8.21
C VAL A 294 14.03 2.34 -8.87
N PRO A 295 13.36 3.29 -8.19
CA PRO A 295 12.26 4.04 -8.77
C PRO A 295 12.72 4.98 -9.88
N LEU A 296 11.82 5.40 -10.76
CA LEU A 296 12.07 6.47 -11.74
C LEU A 296 12.23 7.82 -11.03
N HIS A 297 11.31 8.10 -10.10
CA HIS A 297 11.37 9.25 -9.20
C HIS A 297 11.22 8.70 -7.76
N ASP A 298 12.17 9.05 -6.89
CA ASP A 298 12.09 8.64 -5.49
C ASP A 298 11.22 9.60 -4.67
N VAL A 299 10.70 9.11 -3.54
CA VAL A 299 9.98 9.92 -2.56
C VAL A 299 10.92 10.24 -1.42
N ARG A 300 11.20 11.54 -1.18
CA ARG A 300 12.18 12.00 -0.19
C ARG A 300 11.65 13.16 0.65
N GLU A 301 12.12 13.21 1.89
CA GLU A 301 11.96 14.35 2.78
C GLU A 301 13.23 15.21 2.75
N VAL A 302 13.05 16.53 2.62
CA VAL A 302 14.14 17.54 2.64
C VAL A 302 13.83 18.58 3.71
N ARG A 303 14.81 18.91 4.53
CA ARG A 303 14.68 19.92 5.57
C ARG A 303 15.83 20.94 5.51
N GLY A 304 15.52 22.23 5.64
CA GLY A 304 16.50 23.31 5.65
C GLY A 304 15.85 24.66 5.46
N THR A 305 16.66 25.72 5.43
CA THR A 305 16.13 27.06 5.03
C THR A 305 15.78 27.06 3.55
N LEU A 306 14.91 27.98 3.12
CA LEU A 306 14.59 28.12 1.69
C LEU A 306 15.86 28.30 0.84
N ALA A 307 16.84 29.07 1.34
CA ALA A 307 18.10 29.28 0.66
C ALA A 307 18.91 27.95 0.48
N ASP A 308 18.97 27.13 1.53
CA ASP A 308 19.64 25.83 1.48
C ASP A 308 18.95 24.88 0.53
N VAL A 309 17.62 24.81 0.58
CA VAL A 309 16.81 23.95 -0.31
C VAL A 309 17.00 24.35 -1.77
N LEU A 310 16.96 25.64 -2.10
CA LEU A 310 17.20 26.11 -3.46
C LEU A 310 18.64 25.83 -3.92
N ALA A 311 19.63 25.95 -3.03
CA ALA A 311 21.03 25.63 -3.35
C ALA A 311 21.24 24.14 -3.65
N MET A 312 20.51 23.22 -3.00
CA MET A 312 20.57 21.79 -3.31
C MET A 312 20.17 21.49 -4.76
N GLY A 313 19.19 22.20 -5.29
CA GLY A 313 18.72 21.98 -6.65
C GLY A 313 19.59 22.60 -7.74
N THR A 314 20.44 23.56 -7.41
CA THR A 314 21.43 24.12 -8.36
C THR A 314 22.71 23.28 -8.45
N ALA A 315 22.99 22.46 -7.45
CA ALA A 315 24.04 21.46 -7.50
C ALA A 315 23.53 20.28 -8.33
N HIS A 316 24.15 19.92 -9.40
CA HIS A 316 23.95 18.88 -10.43
C HIS A 316 22.93 17.71 -10.22
N ASP A 317 22.29 17.62 -9.07
CA ASP A 317 21.25 16.67 -8.68
C ASP A 317 19.89 17.37 -8.46
N ALA A 318 19.51 18.29 -9.36
CA ALA A 318 18.11 18.71 -9.46
C ALA A 318 17.30 17.46 -9.83
N SER A 319 17.02 16.66 -8.81
CA SER A 319 16.35 15.42 -9.02
C SER A 319 14.88 15.68 -9.35
N GLN A 320 14.35 14.86 -10.22
CA GLN A 320 12.91 14.84 -10.52
C GLN A 320 12.11 14.11 -9.45
N ASP A 321 12.73 13.85 -8.28
CA ASP A 321 12.09 13.13 -7.18
C ASP A 321 10.91 13.91 -6.58
N TYR A 322 10.02 13.17 -5.97
CA TYR A 322 8.89 13.72 -5.23
C TYR A 322 9.34 14.14 -3.85
N LEU A 323 9.21 15.44 -3.54
CA LEU A 323 9.75 16.01 -2.31
C LEU A 323 8.65 16.48 -1.36
N HIS A 324 8.82 16.15 -0.09
CA HIS A 324 8.22 16.83 1.03
C HIS A 324 9.29 17.70 1.67
N ILE A 325 9.07 19.01 1.64
CA ILE A 325 10.04 19.99 2.10
C ILE A 325 9.55 20.62 3.39
N THR A 326 10.39 20.59 4.42
CA THR A 326 10.13 21.28 5.69
C THR A 326 11.10 22.45 5.82
N LEU A 327 10.58 23.69 5.74
CA LEU A 327 11.39 24.89 5.89
C LEU A 327 11.63 25.20 7.37
N SER A 328 12.90 25.52 7.68
CA SER A 328 13.36 25.91 9.02
C SER A 328 13.54 27.42 9.18
N ASP A 329 13.06 28.23 8.21
CA ASP A 329 13.10 29.68 8.28
C ASP A 329 12.27 30.19 9.48
N GLU A 330 12.72 31.25 10.16
CA GLU A 330 12.01 31.83 11.31
C GLU A 330 10.62 32.37 10.93
N HIS A 331 10.47 32.80 9.68
CA HIS A 331 9.24 33.36 9.14
C HIS A 331 8.85 32.68 7.83
N PRO A 332 7.52 32.52 7.57
CA PRO A 332 7.04 32.02 6.29
C PRO A 332 7.58 32.85 5.13
N GLN A 333 8.13 32.17 4.15
CA GLN A 333 8.74 32.78 2.96
C GLN A 333 7.68 33.06 1.89
N LEU A 334 7.69 34.28 1.34
CA LEU A 334 6.77 34.65 0.25
C LEU A 334 7.06 33.79 -0.99
N ASP A 335 5.99 33.20 -1.55
CA ASP A 335 6.02 32.40 -2.77
C ASP A 335 7.03 31.22 -2.71
N ALA A 336 7.25 30.68 -1.50
CA ALA A 336 8.24 29.61 -1.28
C ALA A 336 8.04 28.42 -2.22
N MET A 337 6.81 27.91 -2.34
CA MET A 337 6.51 26.75 -3.20
C MET A 337 6.77 27.06 -4.69
N ALA A 338 6.46 28.27 -5.16
CA ALA A 338 6.75 28.68 -6.53
C ALA A 338 8.26 28.69 -6.81
N LYS A 339 9.07 29.23 -5.90
CA LYS A 339 10.53 29.23 -6.00
C LYS A 339 11.11 27.81 -5.95
N ILE A 340 10.52 26.95 -5.11
CA ILE A 340 10.93 25.54 -5.01
C ILE A 340 10.65 24.83 -6.34
N HIS A 341 9.49 25.03 -6.96
CA HIS A 341 9.14 24.40 -8.22
C HIS A 341 10.04 24.82 -9.40
N GLU A 342 10.71 25.99 -9.35
CA GLU A 342 11.71 26.36 -10.34
C GLU A 342 12.92 25.42 -10.34
N VAL A 343 13.20 24.80 -9.21
CA VAL A 343 14.38 23.94 -8.98
C VAL A 343 13.99 22.46 -8.83
N PHE A 344 12.86 22.20 -8.16
CA PHE A 344 12.30 20.88 -7.92
C PHE A 344 10.85 20.81 -8.45
N PRO A 345 10.67 20.56 -9.74
CA PRO A 345 9.34 20.64 -10.38
C PRO A 345 8.32 19.65 -9.80
N ASN A 346 8.78 18.56 -9.18
CA ASN A 346 7.95 17.52 -8.60
C ASN A 346 7.84 17.63 -7.07
N ALA A 347 8.16 18.79 -6.46
CA ALA A 347 7.90 19.01 -5.03
C ALA A 347 6.39 18.93 -4.77
N MET A 348 5.97 18.09 -3.81
CA MET A 348 4.56 17.79 -3.54
C MET A 348 4.03 18.50 -2.31
N MET A 349 4.88 18.68 -1.29
CA MET A 349 4.46 19.23 0.02
C MET A 349 5.49 20.23 0.54
N LEU A 350 4.97 21.24 1.24
CA LEU A 350 5.77 22.25 1.93
C LEU A 350 5.19 22.49 3.32
N ASP A 351 6.00 22.26 4.32
CA ASP A 351 5.71 22.54 5.72
C ASP A 351 6.75 23.47 6.34
N TYR A 352 6.46 24.00 7.53
CA TYR A 352 7.36 24.86 8.30
C TYR A 352 7.55 24.28 9.71
N ASP A 353 8.80 24.18 10.17
CA ASP A 353 9.12 23.69 11.51
C ASP A 353 8.45 24.51 12.63
N ASN A 354 8.31 25.80 12.41
CA ASN A 354 7.78 26.72 13.42
C ASN A 354 6.28 26.55 13.66
N VAL A 355 5.55 25.89 12.74
CA VAL A 355 4.11 25.61 12.89
C VAL A 355 3.88 24.38 13.78
N THR A 356 4.80 23.42 13.78
CA THR A 356 4.67 22.18 14.57
C THR A 356 4.87 22.41 16.08
N VAL A 357 5.66 23.42 16.46
CA VAL A 357 5.90 23.77 17.88
C VAL A 357 4.63 24.32 18.55
N LEU A 358 3.63 24.74 17.77
CA LEU A 358 2.41 25.34 18.29
C LEU A 358 1.31 24.32 18.62
N ILE A 359 1.39 23.09 18.05
CA ILE A 359 0.38 22.04 18.29
C ILE A 359 0.64 21.31 19.62
N ASP A 360 1.89 21.29 20.11
CA ASP A 360 2.29 20.62 21.37
C ASP A 360 2.25 21.53 22.62
N ARG A 361 1.78 22.78 22.49
CA ARG A 361 1.52 23.58 23.71
C ARG A 361 0.18 23.15 24.33
N PRO A 362 0.16 22.86 25.64
CA PRO A 362 -1.09 22.58 26.32
C PRO A 362 -2.03 23.74 26.06
N GLN A 363 -3.27 23.43 25.63
CA GLN A 363 -4.33 24.40 25.45
C GLN A 363 -4.31 25.37 26.61
N THR A 364 -3.87 26.60 26.36
CA THR A 364 -4.00 27.66 27.33
C THR A 364 -5.50 27.80 27.56
N GLN A 365 -5.96 27.38 28.76
CA GLN A 365 -7.34 27.57 29.15
C GLN A 365 -7.66 29.03 28.94
N LEU A 366 -8.62 29.30 28.06
CA LEU A 366 -9.20 30.66 27.94
C LEU A 366 -9.65 31.07 29.35
N THR A 367 -8.90 31.94 29.97
CA THR A 367 -9.19 32.46 31.32
C THR A 367 -10.32 33.49 31.30
N ALA A 368 -10.78 33.87 30.10
CA ALA A 368 -11.91 34.75 29.89
C ALA A 368 -13.06 34.05 29.17
N ASP A 369 -14.28 34.35 29.55
CA ASP A 369 -15.49 33.88 28.90
C ASP A 369 -15.52 34.38 27.45
N PRO A 370 -15.55 33.48 26.45
CA PRO A 370 -15.57 33.85 25.02
C PRO A 370 -16.71 34.81 24.66
N ASP A 371 -17.84 34.75 25.36
CA ASP A 371 -19.01 35.59 25.12
C ASP A 371 -18.81 37.04 25.63
N SER A 372 -17.72 37.29 26.34
CA SER A 372 -17.39 38.62 26.86
C SER A 372 -16.29 39.34 26.06
N MET A 373 -15.70 38.69 25.06
CA MET A 373 -14.59 39.25 24.25
C MET A 373 -15.10 39.84 22.94
N ASP A 374 -14.47 40.92 22.45
CA ASP A 374 -14.75 41.38 21.11
C ASP A 374 -14.11 40.50 20.02
N THR A 375 -14.56 40.66 18.77
CA THR A 375 -14.11 39.80 17.64
C THR A 375 -12.60 39.92 17.40
N LEU A 376 -11.99 41.10 17.62
CA LEU A 376 -10.57 41.33 17.46
C LEU A 376 -9.75 40.66 18.56
N ASP A 377 -10.25 40.68 19.78
CA ASP A 377 -9.59 40.05 20.91
C ASP A 377 -9.68 38.52 20.80
N LEU A 378 -10.83 37.94 20.39
CA LEU A 378 -10.98 36.56 20.06
C LEU A 378 -10.01 36.14 18.94
N PHE A 379 -9.92 36.93 17.88
CA PHE A 379 -8.97 36.66 16.79
C PHE A 379 -7.53 36.75 17.27
N SER A 380 -7.20 37.68 18.14
CA SER A 380 -5.84 37.83 18.69
C SER A 380 -5.44 36.63 19.53
N VAL A 381 -6.35 36.11 20.39
CA VAL A 381 -6.12 34.90 21.18
C VAL A 381 -5.98 33.68 20.26
N PHE A 382 -6.83 33.54 19.24
CA PHE A 382 -6.73 32.49 18.27
C PHE A 382 -5.40 32.54 17.50
N TYR A 383 -5.02 33.72 17.00
CA TYR A 383 -3.76 33.93 16.29
C TYR A 383 -2.57 33.54 17.17
N GLU A 384 -2.54 34.04 18.41
CA GLU A 384 -1.48 33.72 19.37
C GLU A 384 -1.44 32.21 19.68
N SER A 385 -2.60 31.55 19.76
CA SER A 385 -2.67 30.11 19.95
C SER A 385 -2.14 29.31 18.76
N GLN A 386 -2.30 29.83 17.53
CA GLN A 386 -1.87 29.15 16.29
C GLN A 386 -0.43 29.52 15.90
N VAL A 387 -0.01 30.77 16.10
CA VAL A 387 1.28 31.31 15.64
C VAL A 387 2.32 31.37 16.77
N GLY A 388 1.88 31.32 18.05
CA GLY A 388 2.75 31.38 19.24
C GLY A 388 3.30 32.75 19.58
N ASN A 389 3.00 33.76 18.80
CA ASN A 389 3.35 35.16 19.05
C ASN A 389 2.09 36.00 18.97
N SER A 390 1.99 37.07 19.80
CA SER A 390 0.92 38.03 19.72
C SER A 390 1.00 38.81 18.41
N LEU A 391 -0.16 39.30 17.93
CA LEU A 391 -0.20 40.23 16.79
C LEU A 391 0.66 41.45 17.06
N ASP A 392 1.49 41.85 16.10
CA ASP A 392 2.13 43.17 16.13
C ASP A 392 1.12 44.29 15.83
N ASP A 393 1.53 45.55 16.03
CA ASP A 393 0.64 46.71 15.86
C ASP A 393 0.10 46.84 14.42
N GLU A 394 0.87 46.43 13.42
CA GLU A 394 0.48 46.52 12.00
C GLU A 394 -0.53 45.38 11.66
N GLN A 395 -0.27 44.19 12.11
CA GLN A 395 -1.17 43.05 11.99
C GLN A 395 -2.49 43.26 12.72
N ARG A 396 -2.44 43.80 13.95
CA ARG A 396 -3.64 44.10 14.73
C ARG A 396 -4.50 45.19 14.06
N ASN A 397 -3.89 46.25 13.52
CA ASN A 397 -4.56 47.27 12.75
C ASN A 397 -5.19 46.75 11.46
N PHE A 398 -4.51 45.82 10.78
CA PHE A 398 -5.04 45.15 9.57
C PHE A 398 -6.25 44.28 9.91
N ALA A 399 -6.14 43.46 10.92
CA ALA A 399 -7.23 42.58 11.39
C ALA A 399 -8.46 43.42 11.81
N HIS A 400 -8.26 44.50 12.56
CA HIS A 400 -9.33 45.39 12.95
C HIS A 400 -10.09 45.99 11.76
N LYS A 401 -9.36 46.45 10.73
CA LYS A 401 -9.97 46.99 9.50
C LYS A 401 -10.76 45.94 8.73
N LEU A 402 -10.28 44.71 8.72
CA LEU A 402 -10.93 43.60 8.03
C LEU A 402 -12.23 43.17 8.74
N ILE A 403 -12.18 43.05 10.07
CA ILE A 403 -13.32 42.73 10.92
C ILE A 403 -14.41 43.80 10.77
N ALA A 404 -14.06 45.07 10.90
CA ALA A 404 -14.99 46.17 10.72
C ALA A 404 -15.67 46.17 9.35
N LYS A 405 -14.92 45.81 8.28
CA LYS A 405 -15.48 45.70 6.93
C LYS A 405 -16.47 44.56 6.79
N VAL A 406 -16.22 43.44 7.46
CA VAL A 406 -17.10 42.24 7.45
C VAL A 406 -18.37 42.54 8.25
N GLU A 407 -18.25 43.20 9.42
CA GLU A 407 -19.37 43.56 10.26
C GLU A 407 -20.28 44.62 9.57
N ASP A 408 -19.69 45.60 8.91
CA ASP A 408 -20.42 46.57 8.08
C ASP A 408 -21.14 45.92 6.88
N SER A 409 -20.56 44.89 6.31
CA SER A 409 -21.19 44.16 5.22
C SER A 409 -22.32 43.25 5.70
N ALA A 410 -22.18 42.66 6.87
CA ALA A 410 -23.21 41.85 7.53
C ALA A 410 -24.39 42.71 8.02
N ALA A 411 -24.13 43.96 8.46
CA ALA A 411 -25.17 44.91 8.89
C ALA A 411 -26.02 45.46 7.72
N LYS A 412 -25.51 45.37 6.47
CA LYS A 412 -26.20 45.89 5.28
C LYS A 412 -27.09 44.85 4.57
N GLY A 413 -27.30 43.68 5.09
CA GLY A 413 -28.26 42.65 4.60
C GLY A 413 -28.26 42.38 3.08
N PRO A 414 -28.81 41.28 2.58
CA PRO A 414 -28.84 40.97 1.14
C PRO A 414 -29.81 41.80 0.29
N ASP A 415 -30.52 42.82 0.83
CA ASP A 415 -31.59 43.59 0.18
C ASP A 415 -31.17 44.94 -0.47
N GLY A 416 -29.89 45.09 -0.83
CA GLY A 416 -29.38 46.34 -1.42
C GLY A 416 -29.05 46.29 -2.93
N GLN A 417 -29.69 45.44 -3.72
CA GLN A 417 -29.55 45.45 -5.18
C GLN A 417 -30.87 45.17 -5.89
N GLU A 418 -31.78 46.16 -5.89
CA GLU A 418 -32.79 46.33 -6.96
C GLU A 418 -33.30 47.77 -6.90
N GLU A 419 -32.72 48.63 -7.74
CA GLU A 419 -33.42 49.73 -8.41
C GLU A 419 -32.41 50.52 -9.27
N GLY A 420 -32.56 50.38 -10.59
CA GLY A 420 -31.84 51.27 -11.50
C GLY A 420 -31.46 50.71 -12.85
N ALA A 421 -32.41 50.20 -13.65
CA ALA A 421 -32.25 50.15 -15.08
C ALA A 421 -33.61 50.44 -15.77
N GLN A 422 -33.78 51.69 -16.12
CA GLN A 422 -34.61 52.06 -17.30
C GLN A 422 -33.69 52.29 -18.47
#